data_be294d6ed4a7a303941ce3d62d2c9063
#
_entry.id   be294d6ed4a7a303941ce3d62d2c9063
#
_cell.length_a   1.000
_cell.length_b   1.000
_cell.length_c   1.000
_cell.angle_alpha   90.00
_cell.angle_beta   90.00
_cell.angle_gamma   90.00
#
_symmetry.space_group_name_H-M   'P 1'
#
loop_
_entity.id
_entity.type
_entity.pdbx_description
1 polymer ?
#
loop_
_entity_poly.entity_id
_entity_poly.type
_entity_poly.pdbx_seq_one_letter_code
_entity_poly.pdbx_strand_id
1 'polypeptide(L)'
;MNETSQVKDNGNLLLEKVSENLKRVMPKSDPFNHWLYDGVLLDETIDELLELKLSLPKIENHKGKREIYNESRIFFNKENCDKYPVVRNIVKIFNNPDIVSQLGNICGRDLTQGKLRIEY
;
A
#
# COMPACT_ATOMS: atom_id res chain seq x y z
N MET A 1 -5.15 9.28 -29.34
CA MET A 1 -4.84 9.09 -27.90
C MET A 1 -3.35 9.19 -27.70
N ASN A 2 -2.90 10.03 -26.80
CA ASN A 2 -1.47 10.19 -26.55
C ASN A 2 -1.04 9.38 -25.32
N GLU A 3 0.27 9.23 -25.15
CA GLU A 3 0.84 8.45 -24.04
C GLU A 3 0.44 8.99 -22.67
N THR A 4 0.27 10.31 -22.55
CA THR A 4 -0.11 10.94 -21.29
C THR A 4 -1.47 10.46 -20.82
N SER A 5 -2.43 10.30 -21.73
CA SER A 5 -3.76 9.78 -21.39
C SER A 5 -3.68 8.33 -20.90
N GLN A 6 -2.84 7.51 -21.51
CA GLN A 6 -2.67 6.12 -21.09
C GLN A 6 -2.07 6.01 -19.67
N VAL A 7 -1.09 6.87 -19.34
CA VAL A 7 -0.50 6.89 -18.00
C VAL A 7 -1.54 7.27 -16.96
N LYS A 8 -2.38 8.27 -17.24
CA LYS A 8 -3.47 8.67 -16.35
C LYS A 8 -4.49 7.54 -16.20
N ASP A 9 -4.82 6.89 -17.31
CA ASP A 9 -5.78 5.78 -17.32
C ASP A 9 -5.28 4.62 -16.45
N ASN A 10 -3.99 4.31 -16.50
CA ASN A 10 -3.39 3.26 -15.66
C ASN A 10 -3.52 3.58 -14.17
N GLY A 11 -3.27 4.83 -13.79
CA GLY A 11 -3.45 5.27 -12.40
C GLY A 11 -4.89 5.16 -11.95
N ASN A 12 -5.82 5.59 -12.81
CA ASN A 12 -7.26 5.49 -12.54
C ASN A 12 -7.72 4.03 -12.50
N LEU A 13 -7.21 3.20 -13.40
CA LEU A 13 -7.53 1.76 -13.42
C LEU A 13 -7.09 1.08 -12.13
N LEU A 14 -5.91 1.42 -11.63
CA LEU A 14 -5.44 0.86 -10.36
C LEU A 14 -6.33 1.29 -9.20
N LEU A 15 -6.69 2.56 -9.14
CA LEU A 15 -7.60 3.08 -8.13
C LEU A 15 -8.95 2.36 -8.17
N GLU A 16 -9.52 2.21 -9.36
CA GLU A 16 -10.78 1.51 -9.54
C GLU A 16 -10.68 0.05 -9.12
N LYS A 17 -9.59 -0.62 -9.50
CA LYS A 17 -9.38 -2.02 -9.13
C LYS A 17 -9.27 -2.19 -7.62
N VAL A 18 -8.51 -1.34 -6.96
CA VAL A 18 -8.39 -1.37 -5.50
C VAL A 18 -9.76 -1.15 -4.86
N SER A 19 -10.48 -0.12 -5.28
CA SER A 19 -11.80 0.20 -4.75
C SER A 19 -12.79 -0.96 -4.93
N GLU A 20 -12.82 -1.58 -6.09
CA GLU A 20 -13.72 -2.71 -6.35
C GLU A 20 -13.35 -3.94 -5.53
N ASN A 21 -12.06 -4.25 -5.42
CA ASN A 21 -11.63 -5.45 -4.72
C ASN A 21 -11.70 -5.31 -3.20
N LEU A 22 -11.66 -4.10 -2.67
CA LEU A 22 -11.89 -3.88 -1.23
C LEU A 22 -13.28 -4.33 -0.79
N LYS A 23 -14.24 -4.39 -1.71
CA LYS A 23 -15.58 -4.89 -1.42
C LYS A 23 -15.61 -6.40 -1.18
N ARG A 24 -14.54 -7.10 -1.56
CA ARG A 24 -14.43 -8.57 -1.45
C ARG A 24 -13.49 -8.99 -0.34
N VAL A 25 -13.20 -8.10 0.59
CA VAL A 25 -12.30 -8.40 1.69
C VAL A 25 -12.85 -9.56 2.53
N MET A 26 -11.95 -10.42 3.00
CA MET A 26 -12.29 -11.54 3.86
C MET A 26 -11.91 -11.20 5.30
N PRO A 27 -12.91 -10.97 6.19
CA PRO A 27 -12.61 -10.71 7.59
C PRO A 27 -12.20 -11.99 8.31
N LYS A 28 -11.23 -11.86 9.20
CA LYS A 28 -10.74 -12.92 10.07
C LYS A 28 -10.65 -12.39 11.49
N SER A 29 -10.90 -13.22 12.48
CA SER A 29 -10.89 -12.80 13.88
C SER A 29 -9.91 -13.57 14.77
N ASP A 30 -9.24 -14.59 14.25
CA ASP A 30 -8.30 -15.40 15.00
C ASP A 30 -6.90 -15.24 14.41
N PRO A 31 -5.88 -14.86 15.17
CA PRO A 31 -5.87 -14.57 16.61
C PRO A 31 -6.36 -13.18 17.00
N PHE A 32 -6.55 -12.30 16.03
CA PHE A 32 -7.08 -10.94 16.22
C PHE A 32 -7.81 -10.52 14.96
N ASN A 33 -8.56 -9.45 15.02
CA ASN A 33 -9.27 -8.95 13.85
C ASN A 33 -8.29 -8.51 12.77
N HIS A 34 -8.42 -9.09 11.60
CA HIS A 34 -7.63 -8.73 10.42
C HIS A 34 -8.44 -9.06 9.17
N TRP A 35 -7.98 -8.54 8.04
CA TRP A 35 -8.68 -8.67 6.77
C TRP A 35 -7.70 -9.08 5.69
N LEU A 36 -8.12 -10.03 4.86
CA LEU A 36 -7.31 -10.54 3.75
C LEU A 36 -7.91 -10.08 2.42
N TYR A 37 -7.05 -9.73 1.51
CA TYR A 37 -7.43 -9.35 0.16
C TYR A 37 -6.71 -10.26 -0.83
N ASP A 38 -7.39 -10.53 -1.93
CA ASP A 38 -6.79 -11.22 -3.05
C ASP A 38 -7.16 -10.46 -4.33
N GLY A 39 -6.18 -10.29 -5.23
CA GLY A 39 -6.39 -9.63 -6.49
C GLY A 39 -6.65 -8.13 -6.41
N VAL A 40 -6.10 -7.45 -5.38
CA VAL A 40 -6.32 -6.02 -5.17
C VAL A 40 -5.59 -5.15 -6.18
N LEU A 41 -4.42 -5.58 -6.63
CA LEU A 41 -3.58 -4.80 -7.55
C LEU A 41 -3.69 -5.31 -8.98
N LEU A 42 -3.44 -4.41 -9.93
CA LEU A 42 -3.30 -4.80 -11.34
C LEU A 42 -2.07 -5.68 -11.52
N ASP A 43 -2.12 -6.59 -12.50
CA ASP A 43 -0.99 -7.48 -12.79
C ASP A 43 0.27 -6.69 -13.15
N GLU A 44 0.13 -5.61 -13.92
CA GLU A 44 1.26 -4.74 -14.28
C GLU A 44 1.89 -4.11 -13.03
N THR A 45 1.06 -3.74 -12.06
CA THR A 45 1.54 -3.16 -10.80
C THR A 45 2.34 -4.18 -10.02
N ILE A 46 1.84 -5.42 -9.96
CA ILE A 46 2.54 -6.52 -9.28
C ILE A 46 3.89 -6.78 -9.95
N ASP A 47 3.92 -6.84 -11.28
CA ASP A 47 5.15 -7.06 -12.02
C ASP A 47 6.18 -5.96 -11.75
N GLU A 48 5.75 -4.70 -11.72
CA GLU A 48 6.63 -3.58 -11.40
C GLU A 48 7.19 -3.69 -9.98
N LEU A 49 6.34 -4.09 -9.02
CA LEU A 49 6.80 -4.28 -7.62
C LEU A 49 7.83 -5.40 -7.51
N LEU A 50 7.63 -6.49 -8.24
CA LEU A 50 8.55 -7.63 -8.20
C LEU A 50 9.90 -7.30 -8.81
N GLU A 51 9.97 -6.31 -9.69
CA GLU A 51 11.21 -5.87 -10.32
C GLU A 51 11.99 -4.86 -9.47
N LEU A 52 11.41 -4.35 -8.39
CA LEU A 52 12.07 -3.36 -7.55
C LEU A 52 13.24 -3.97 -6.78
N LYS A 53 14.32 -3.20 -6.69
CA LYS A 53 15.50 -3.55 -5.89
C LYS A 53 15.56 -2.66 -4.67
N LEU A 54 14.63 -2.90 -3.76
CA LEU A 54 14.53 -2.14 -2.52
C LEU A 54 15.62 -2.57 -1.55
N SER A 55 16.28 -1.59 -0.93
CA SER A 55 17.30 -1.85 0.06
C SER A 55 16.66 -2.09 1.43
N LEU A 56 17.19 -3.07 2.15
CA LEU A 56 16.77 -3.29 3.53
C LEU A 56 17.11 -2.07 4.39
N PRO A 57 16.31 -1.75 5.40
CA PRO A 57 16.58 -0.61 6.26
C PRO A 57 17.85 -0.85 7.08
N LYS A 58 18.62 0.23 7.29
CA LYS A 58 19.75 0.20 8.20
C LYS A 58 19.24 0.47 9.61
N ILE A 59 19.41 -0.49 10.50
CA ILE A 59 19.00 -0.36 11.89
C ILE A 59 20.25 -0.14 12.74
N GLU A 60 20.52 1.12 13.07
CA GLU A 60 21.65 1.52 13.89
C GLU A 60 21.12 2.17 15.18
N ASN A 61 21.72 1.83 16.29
CA ASN A 61 21.42 2.44 17.59
C ASN A 61 19.94 2.36 18.01
N HIS A 62 19.26 1.29 17.61
CA HIS A 62 17.85 1.06 17.96
C HIS A 62 17.70 0.04 19.08
N LYS A 63 18.77 -0.24 19.81
CA LYS A 63 18.75 -1.20 20.92
C LYS A 63 17.67 -0.84 21.93
N GLY A 64 16.80 -1.80 22.21
CA GLY A 64 15.66 -1.59 23.11
C GLY A 64 14.47 -0.92 22.46
N LYS A 65 14.57 -0.58 21.18
CA LYS A 65 13.47 0.01 20.42
C LYS A 65 12.80 -1.04 19.55
N ARG A 66 11.55 -0.80 19.23
CA ARG A 66 10.75 -1.68 18.40
C ARG A 66 11.37 -1.91 17.01
N GLU A 67 12.02 -0.91 16.46
CA GLU A 67 12.59 -0.93 15.13
C GLU A 67 13.68 -1.98 14.95
N ILE A 68 14.34 -2.41 16.01
CA ILE A 68 15.39 -3.43 15.91
C ILE A 68 14.85 -4.76 15.35
N TYR A 69 13.54 -5.00 15.49
CA TYR A 69 12.91 -6.21 14.98
C TYR A 69 12.34 -6.06 13.57
N ASN A 70 12.59 -4.91 12.94
CA ASN A 70 12.04 -4.58 11.63
C ASN A 70 13.10 -4.61 10.52
N GLU A 71 14.21 -5.28 10.73
CA GLU A 71 15.33 -5.30 9.78
C GLU A 71 14.99 -5.92 8.43
N SER A 72 13.95 -6.76 8.37
CA SER A 72 13.51 -7.37 7.13
C SER A 72 12.31 -6.68 6.49
N ARG A 73 11.83 -5.61 7.10
CA ARG A 73 10.67 -4.87 6.60
C ARG A 73 11.12 -3.65 5.79
N ILE A 74 10.51 -3.48 4.65
CA ILE A 74 10.79 -2.34 3.78
C ILE A 74 9.53 -1.50 3.70
N PHE A 75 9.63 -0.25 4.17
CA PHE A 75 8.50 0.66 4.18
C PHE A 75 8.45 1.48 2.91
N PHE A 76 7.25 1.76 2.45
CA PHE A 76 7.02 2.69 1.35
C PHE A 76 7.07 4.12 1.90
N ASN A 77 8.28 4.52 2.30
CA ASN A 77 8.53 5.84 2.87
C ASN A 77 8.80 6.88 1.78
N LYS A 78 9.10 8.12 2.19
CA LYS A 78 9.33 9.21 1.24
C LYS A 78 10.47 8.89 0.28
N GLU A 79 11.56 8.31 0.77
CA GLU A 79 12.72 7.96 -0.07
C GLU A 79 12.32 6.98 -1.17
N ASN A 80 11.62 5.91 -0.82
CA ASN A 80 11.17 4.91 -1.79
C ASN A 80 10.10 5.48 -2.73
N CYS A 81 9.23 6.35 -2.25
CA CYS A 81 8.24 7.03 -3.09
C CYS A 81 8.91 7.94 -4.12
N ASP A 82 9.95 8.65 -3.71
CA ASP A 82 10.68 9.55 -4.62
C ASP A 82 11.46 8.76 -5.68
N LYS A 83 11.97 7.60 -5.32
CA LYS A 83 12.81 6.79 -6.17
C LYS A 83 12.02 5.92 -7.15
N TYR A 84 10.88 5.38 -6.72
CA TYR A 84 10.10 4.42 -7.51
C TYR A 84 8.67 4.92 -7.73
N PRO A 85 8.30 5.24 -8.98
CA PRO A 85 6.93 5.72 -9.29
C PRO A 85 5.82 4.74 -8.86
N VAL A 86 6.04 3.43 -8.99
CA VAL A 86 5.03 2.44 -8.59
C VAL A 86 4.77 2.49 -7.09
N VAL A 87 5.81 2.68 -6.27
CA VAL A 87 5.68 2.82 -4.82
C VAL A 87 4.88 4.07 -4.49
N ARG A 88 5.22 5.19 -5.13
CA ARG A 88 4.49 6.46 -4.95
C ARG A 88 3.02 6.32 -5.29
N ASN A 89 2.71 5.64 -6.40
CA ASN A 89 1.33 5.44 -6.82
C ASN A 89 0.53 4.62 -5.81
N ILE A 90 1.12 3.56 -5.28
CA ILE A 90 0.46 2.71 -4.28
C ILE A 90 0.20 3.51 -3.01
N VAL A 91 1.19 4.23 -2.51
CA VAL A 91 1.02 5.07 -1.31
C VAL A 91 -0.08 6.11 -1.54
N LYS A 92 -0.09 6.73 -2.70
CA LYS A 92 -1.09 7.73 -3.05
C LYS A 92 -2.50 7.14 -3.07
N ILE A 93 -2.66 5.95 -3.64
CA ILE A 93 -3.95 5.28 -3.72
C ILE A 93 -4.47 4.91 -2.33
N PHE A 94 -3.63 4.30 -1.50
CA PHE A 94 -4.04 3.88 -0.16
C PHE A 94 -4.19 5.04 0.82
N ASN A 95 -3.79 6.25 0.44
CA ASN A 95 -4.06 7.47 1.18
C ASN A 95 -5.10 8.35 0.49
N ASN A 96 -5.69 7.88 -0.60
CA ASN A 96 -6.81 8.55 -1.24
C ASN A 96 -7.99 8.58 -0.26
N PRO A 97 -8.67 9.74 -0.08
CA PRO A 97 -9.76 9.85 0.90
C PRO A 97 -10.86 8.81 0.73
N ASP A 98 -11.22 8.47 -0.51
CA ASP A 98 -12.26 7.48 -0.77
C ASP A 98 -11.82 6.08 -0.35
N ILE A 99 -10.57 5.72 -0.62
CA ILE A 99 -10.00 4.42 -0.21
C ILE A 99 -9.89 4.36 1.31
N VAL A 100 -9.40 5.42 1.95
CA VAL A 100 -9.30 5.49 3.41
C VAL A 100 -10.68 5.33 4.04
N SER A 101 -11.70 5.95 3.45
CA SER A 101 -13.08 5.84 3.91
C SER A 101 -13.60 4.40 3.79
N GLN A 102 -13.32 3.73 2.68
CA GLN A 102 -13.69 2.32 2.49
C GLN A 102 -13.00 1.43 3.53
N LEU A 103 -11.71 1.63 3.76
CA LEU A 103 -10.96 0.88 4.76
C LEU A 103 -11.52 1.12 6.16
N GLY A 104 -11.88 2.36 6.47
CA GLY A 104 -12.51 2.70 7.74
C GLY A 104 -13.83 1.97 7.94
N ASN A 105 -14.66 1.91 6.90
CA ASN A 105 -15.93 1.19 6.96
C ASN A 105 -15.71 -0.31 7.17
N ILE A 106 -14.72 -0.89 6.51
CA ILE A 106 -14.38 -2.31 6.66
C ILE A 106 -13.94 -2.60 8.10
N CYS A 107 -13.08 -1.74 8.66
CA CYS A 107 -12.54 -1.92 10.01
C CYS A 107 -13.50 -1.47 11.11
N GLY A 108 -14.54 -0.71 10.77
CA GLY A 108 -15.42 -0.10 11.75
C GLY A 108 -14.76 1.01 12.55
N ARG A 109 -13.79 1.72 11.94
CA ARG A 109 -13.04 2.79 12.60
C ARG A 109 -12.83 3.96 11.65
N ASP A 110 -12.66 5.16 12.23
CA ASP A 110 -12.29 6.34 11.47
C ASP A 110 -10.77 6.35 11.26
N LEU A 111 -10.34 6.14 10.02
CA LEU A 111 -8.93 6.13 9.66
C LEU A 111 -8.46 7.46 9.07
N THR A 112 -9.33 8.48 9.02
CA THR A 112 -9.00 9.76 8.38
C THR A 112 -8.02 10.61 9.20
N GLN A 113 -7.79 10.27 10.46
CA GLN A 113 -6.91 11.01 11.36
C GLN A 113 -5.45 10.60 11.28
N GLY A 114 -5.11 9.59 10.49
CA GLY A 114 -3.77 9.09 10.39
C GLY A 114 -3.35 8.80 8.96
N LYS A 115 -2.18 8.21 8.83
CA LYS A 115 -1.66 7.76 7.54
C LYS A 115 -1.50 6.25 7.56
N LEU A 116 -1.80 5.62 6.45
CA LEU A 116 -1.56 4.19 6.29
C LEU A 116 -0.08 3.93 6.08
N ARG A 117 0.43 2.94 6.78
CA ARG A 117 1.79 2.45 6.59
C ARG A 117 1.75 1.26 5.64
N ILE A 118 2.55 1.32 4.59
CA ILE A 118 2.62 0.26 3.59
C ILE A 118 4.02 -0.34 3.65
N GLU A 119 4.08 -1.67 3.67
CA GLU A 119 5.32 -2.42 3.75
C GLU A 119 5.42 -3.38 2.56
N TYR A 120 6.66 -3.60 2.13
CA TYR A 120 7.00 -4.59 1.12
C TYR A 120 7.50 -5.86 1.80
#